data_64a3614f49ff5eded325c5783838f3f3
#
_entry.id   64a3614f49ff5eded325c5783838f3f3
#
_cell.length_a   1.000
_cell.length_b   1.000
_cell.length_c   1.000
_cell.angle_alpha   90.00
_cell.angle_beta   90.00
_cell.angle_gamma   90.00
#
_symmetry.space_group_name_H-M   'P 1'
#
loop_
_entity.id
_entity.type
_entity.pdbx_description
1 polymer ?
#
loop_
_entity_poly.entity_id
_entity_poly.type
_entity_poly.pdbx_seq_one_letter_code
_entity_poly.pdbx_strand_id
1 'polypeptide(L)'
;MPDIRLIALDLDGTVFDDEKRISARTLQAIRAALDRGVDVVPATGRQAGGIPAEFLQMPGVRYALTANGASVVELASGRSVVRLPFDDALAQQVLAAVQPFGGVIGVFIDGACYGDPASAARVESTCPPALLPYVRASRHVVPDMPACLA
;
A
#
# COMPACT_ATOMS: atom_id res chain seq x y z
N MET A 1 33.43 -4.62 -0.13
CA MET A 1 31.98 -4.84 -0.32
C MET A 1 31.35 -3.51 -0.60
N PRO A 2 30.33 -3.40 -1.45
CA PRO A 2 29.62 -2.13 -1.62
C PRO A 2 29.05 -1.66 -0.28
N ASP A 3 29.13 -0.37 -0.01
CA ASP A 3 28.56 0.28 1.18
C ASP A 3 27.02 0.40 0.99
N ILE A 4 26.28 -0.55 1.57
CA ILE A 4 24.81 -0.54 1.49
C ILE A 4 24.31 0.45 2.53
N ARG A 5 23.63 1.51 2.08
CA ARG A 5 23.07 2.56 2.93
C ARG A 5 21.56 2.55 3.02
N LEU A 6 20.88 1.87 2.11
CA LEU A 6 19.43 1.77 2.07
C LEU A 6 19.02 0.37 1.65
N ILE A 7 17.98 -0.15 2.31
CA ILE A 7 17.30 -1.39 1.97
C ILE A 7 15.83 -1.08 1.74
N ALA A 8 15.35 -1.30 0.51
CA ALA A 8 13.92 -1.30 0.21
C ALA A 8 13.38 -2.71 0.42
N LEU A 9 12.35 -2.84 1.24
CA LEU A 9 11.74 -4.12 1.61
C LEU A 9 10.31 -4.21 1.09
N ASP A 10 10.07 -5.15 0.19
CA ASP A 10 8.70 -5.54 -0.14
C ASP A 10 8.06 -6.28 1.05
N LEU A 11 6.76 -6.10 1.21
CA LEU A 11 6.03 -6.61 2.36
C LEU A 11 5.34 -7.95 2.06
N ASP A 12 4.46 -7.97 1.07
CA ASP A 12 3.61 -9.12 0.80
C ASP A 12 4.37 -10.21 0.04
N GLY A 13 4.54 -11.38 0.67
CA GLY A 13 5.33 -12.49 0.11
C GLY A 13 6.84 -12.37 0.32
N THR A 14 7.32 -11.32 1.02
CA THR A 14 8.75 -11.09 1.31
C THR A 14 9.00 -10.95 2.81
N VAL A 15 8.46 -9.90 3.44
CA VAL A 15 8.62 -9.62 4.88
C VAL A 15 7.55 -10.34 5.69
N PHE A 16 6.33 -10.45 5.15
CA PHE A 16 5.20 -11.12 5.79
C PHE A 16 5.19 -12.61 5.52
N ASP A 17 4.83 -13.38 6.55
CA ASP A 17 4.42 -14.77 6.43
C ASP A 17 3.01 -14.89 5.81
N ASP A 18 2.52 -16.13 5.64
CA ASP A 18 1.20 -16.40 5.06
C ASP A 18 0.05 -15.84 5.92
N GLU A 19 0.27 -15.67 7.22
CA GLU A 19 -0.67 -15.05 8.15
C GLU A 19 -0.53 -13.52 8.26
N LYS A 20 0.29 -12.91 7.36
CA LYS A 20 0.56 -11.47 7.31
C LYS A 20 1.25 -10.91 8.56
N ARG A 21 2.04 -11.73 9.23
CA ARG A 21 2.86 -11.36 10.40
C ARG A 21 4.32 -11.22 10.00
N ILE A 22 5.06 -10.44 10.76
CA ILE A 22 6.50 -10.32 10.63
C ILE A 22 7.17 -11.22 11.67
N SER A 23 8.03 -12.14 11.23
CA SER A 23 8.73 -13.03 12.16
C SER A 23 9.66 -12.26 13.10
N ALA A 24 9.85 -12.76 14.31
CA ALA A 24 10.79 -12.16 15.26
C ALA A 24 12.21 -12.06 14.68
N ARG A 25 12.62 -13.05 13.87
CA ARG A 25 13.93 -13.06 13.20
C ARG A 25 14.03 -11.93 12.17
N THR A 26 12.98 -11.69 11.39
CA THR A 26 12.92 -10.59 10.41
C THR A 26 12.97 -9.24 11.11
N LEU A 27 12.19 -9.04 12.18
CA LEU A 27 12.22 -7.82 12.99
C LEU A 27 13.62 -7.56 13.57
N GLN A 28 14.29 -8.59 14.07
CA GLN A 28 15.65 -8.49 14.60
C GLN A 28 16.66 -8.09 13.51
N ALA A 29 16.54 -8.67 12.31
CA ALA A 29 17.42 -8.34 11.19
C ALA A 29 17.24 -6.89 10.72
N ILE A 30 15.99 -6.40 10.66
CA ILE A 30 15.67 -5.02 10.31
C ILE A 30 16.30 -4.06 11.36
N ARG A 31 16.10 -4.33 12.65
CA ARG A 31 16.70 -3.53 13.73
C ARG A 31 18.22 -3.49 13.63
N ALA A 32 18.86 -4.65 13.40
CA ALA A 32 20.31 -4.72 13.24
C ALA A 32 20.83 -3.94 12.02
N ALA A 33 20.05 -3.77 10.96
CA ALA A 33 20.39 -2.90 9.84
C ALA A 33 20.28 -1.41 10.22
N LEU A 34 19.17 -1.02 10.86
CA LEU A 34 18.95 0.34 11.36
C LEU A 34 20.05 0.77 12.35
N ASP A 35 20.44 -0.10 13.29
CA ASP A 35 21.51 0.14 14.28
C ASP A 35 22.88 0.36 13.63
N ARG A 36 23.08 -0.12 12.39
CA ARG A 36 24.27 0.12 11.58
C ARG A 36 24.19 1.38 10.71
N GLY A 37 23.13 2.17 10.86
CA GLY A 37 22.91 3.38 10.07
C GLY A 37 22.42 3.11 8.64
N VAL A 38 21.90 1.91 8.36
CA VAL A 38 21.28 1.59 7.08
C VAL A 38 19.81 2.02 7.14
N ASP A 39 19.37 2.84 6.19
CA ASP A 39 17.96 3.19 6.06
C ASP A 39 17.17 1.97 5.60
N VAL A 40 16.06 1.67 6.29
CA VAL A 40 15.12 0.62 5.89
C VAL A 40 13.80 1.26 5.52
N VAL A 41 13.34 0.98 4.29
CA VAL A 41 12.15 1.58 3.69
C VAL A 41 11.22 0.46 3.24
N PRO A 42 10.02 0.29 3.83
CA PRO A 42 9.00 -0.57 3.26
C PRO A 42 8.60 -0.06 1.87
N ALA A 43 8.55 -0.97 0.89
CA ALA A 43 8.20 -0.68 -0.49
C ALA A 43 7.06 -1.61 -0.91
N THR A 44 5.84 -1.10 -1.04
CA THR A 44 4.64 -1.92 -1.13
C THR A 44 3.58 -1.31 -2.05
N GLY A 45 2.72 -2.17 -2.61
CA GLY A 45 1.48 -1.73 -3.27
C GLY A 45 0.41 -1.19 -2.33
N ARG A 46 0.57 -1.40 -1.02
CA ARG A 46 -0.37 -0.92 -0.02
C ARG A 46 -0.31 0.61 0.10
N GLN A 47 -1.41 1.19 0.58
CA GLN A 47 -1.39 2.54 1.13
C GLN A 47 -0.70 2.55 2.51
N ALA A 48 -0.28 3.72 2.98
CA ALA A 48 0.41 3.86 4.26
C ALA A 48 -0.38 3.24 5.43
N GLY A 49 -1.71 3.44 5.48
CA GLY A 49 -2.58 2.84 6.47
C GLY A 49 -2.70 1.31 6.41
N GLY A 50 -2.21 0.68 5.34
CA GLY A 50 -2.16 -0.78 5.20
C GLY A 50 -0.84 -1.42 5.63
N ILE A 51 0.13 -0.63 6.08
CA ILE A 51 1.39 -1.11 6.62
C ILE A 51 1.20 -1.39 8.12
N PRO A 52 1.61 -2.55 8.65
CA PRO A 52 1.46 -2.87 10.06
C PRO A 52 2.15 -1.87 10.98
N ALA A 53 1.49 -1.60 12.11
CA ALA A 53 1.97 -0.64 13.09
C ALA A 53 3.36 -0.99 13.65
N GLU A 54 3.65 -2.28 13.81
CA GLU A 54 4.97 -2.75 14.27
C GLU A 54 6.11 -2.29 13.34
N PHE A 55 5.83 -2.16 12.05
CA PHE A 55 6.80 -1.65 11.08
C PHE A 55 6.85 -0.13 11.10
N LEU A 56 5.69 0.53 11.08
CA LEU A 56 5.58 1.99 11.05
C LEU A 56 6.16 2.64 12.32
N GLN A 57 6.01 1.97 13.47
CA GLN A 57 6.48 2.47 14.78
C GLN A 57 7.90 2.04 15.10
N MET A 58 8.57 1.30 14.22
CA MET A 58 9.94 0.85 14.47
C MET A 58 10.90 2.05 14.44
N PRO A 59 11.64 2.31 15.53
CA PRO A 59 12.61 3.41 15.57
C PRO A 59 13.62 3.31 14.41
N GLY A 60 13.79 4.41 13.68
CA GLY A 60 14.69 4.47 12.52
C GLY A 60 14.01 4.25 11.17
N VAL A 61 12.81 3.68 11.10
CA VAL A 61 12.03 3.63 9.86
C VAL A 61 11.34 4.99 9.68
N ARG A 62 11.80 5.76 8.70
CA ARG A 62 11.36 7.16 8.51
C ARG A 62 10.39 7.34 7.36
N TYR A 63 10.52 6.54 6.33
CA TYR A 63 9.76 6.67 5.07
C TYR A 63 9.17 5.34 4.67
N ALA A 64 8.10 5.39 3.88
CA ALA A 64 7.52 4.23 3.19
C ALA A 64 7.24 4.57 1.73
N LEU A 65 7.60 3.66 0.83
CA LEU A 65 7.18 3.65 -0.57
C LEU A 65 5.84 2.95 -0.64
N THR A 66 4.81 3.63 -1.10
CA THR A 66 3.43 3.12 -1.11
C THR A 66 2.81 3.21 -2.51
N ALA A 67 1.66 2.57 -2.70
CA ALA A 67 0.92 2.58 -3.96
C ALA A 67 1.80 2.19 -5.16
N ASN A 68 2.58 1.11 -5.04
CA ASN A 68 3.52 0.64 -6.08
C ASN A 68 4.53 1.71 -6.54
N GLY A 69 4.95 2.61 -5.64
CA GLY A 69 5.92 3.67 -5.93
C GLY A 69 5.29 5.00 -6.31
N ALA A 70 3.96 5.10 -6.40
CA ALA A 70 3.29 6.36 -6.71
C ALA A 70 3.36 7.39 -5.57
N SER A 71 3.72 6.96 -4.35
CA SER A 71 3.88 7.89 -3.22
C SER A 71 5.02 7.45 -2.30
N VAL A 72 5.75 8.43 -1.79
CA VAL A 72 6.68 8.26 -0.65
C VAL A 72 6.12 9.06 0.52
N VAL A 73 5.86 8.38 1.63
CA VAL A 73 5.27 8.97 2.82
C VAL A 73 6.32 9.07 3.92
N GLU A 74 6.45 10.24 4.53
CA GLU A 74 7.19 10.44 5.78
C GLU A 74 6.30 9.99 6.93
N LEU A 75 6.73 8.95 7.66
CA LEU A 75 5.88 8.27 8.64
C LEU A 75 5.57 9.12 9.87
N ALA A 76 6.51 9.98 10.28
CA ALA A 76 6.33 10.83 11.46
C ALA A 76 5.21 11.87 11.29
N SER A 77 5.07 12.44 10.09
CA SER A 77 4.07 13.47 9.78
C SER A 77 2.86 12.93 9.01
N GLY A 78 2.96 11.73 8.43
CA GLY A 78 1.97 11.21 7.49
C GLY A 78 1.96 11.92 6.13
N ARG A 79 2.89 12.85 5.90
CA ARG A 79 2.93 13.68 4.68
C ARG A 79 3.58 12.91 3.53
N SER A 80 2.96 12.94 2.36
CA SER A 80 3.60 12.48 1.13
C SER A 80 4.69 13.48 0.71
N VAL A 81 5.94 13.03 0.68
CA VAL A 81 7.09 13.83 0.24
C VAL A 81 7.35 13.70 -1.26
N VAL A 82 6.85 12.62 -1.87
CA VAL A 82 6.81 12.41 -3.32
C VAL A 82 5.42 11.90 -3.67
N ARG A 83 4.83 12.46 -4.74
CA ARG A 83 3.57 11.98 -5.33
C ARG A 83 3.71 11.98 -6.84
N LEU A 84 3.34 10.87 -7.47
CA LEU A 84 3.34 10.66 -8.92
C LEU A 84 1.93 10.17 -9.34
N PRO A 85 0.90 11.02 -9.22
CA PRO A 85 -0.45 10.64 -9.62
C PRO A 85 -0.56 10.59 -11.15
N PHE A 86 -1.55 9.89 -11.65
CA PHE A 86 -2.07 10.16 -12.99
C PHE A 86 -2.73 11.55 -12.97
N ASP A 87 -2.70 12.26 -14.09
CA ASP A 87 -3.65 13.36 -14.29
C ASP A 87 -5.08 12.79 -14.48
N ASP A 88 -6.08 13.61 -14.21
CA ASP A 88 -7.48 13.17 -14.18
C ASP A 88 -7.93 12.62 -15.55
N ALA A 89 -7.50 13.22 -16.65
CA ALA A 89 -7.85 12.78 -17.98
C ALA A 89 -7.27 11.40 -18.30
N LEU A 90 -6.01 11.15 -17.92
CA LEU A 90 -5.38 9.84 -18.08
C LEU A 90 -6.04 8.80 -17.17
N ALA A 91 -6.34 9.16 -15.92
CA ALA A 91 -7.01 8.26 -14.97
C ALA A 91 -8.39 7.82 -15.50
N GLN A 92 -9.18 8.74 -16.06
CA GLN A 92 -10.46 8.43 -16.71
C GLN A 92 -10.30 7.53 -17.94
N GLN A 93 -9.30 7.78 -18.80
CA GLN A 93 -9.02 6.93 -19.95
C GLN A 93 -8.63 5.51 -19.53
N VAL A 94 -7.76 5.37 -18.53
CA VAL A 94 -7.35 4.06 -17.99
C VAL A 94 -8.57 3.34 -17.40
N LEU A 95 -9.39 4.02 -16.61
CA LEU A 95 -10.60 3.45 -16.03
C LEU A 95 -11.55 2.94 -17.12
N ALA A 96 -11.85 3.76 -18.13
CA ALA A 96 -12.69 3.37 -19.25
C ALA A 96 -12.15 2.17 -20.02
N ALA A 97 -10.83 2.09 -20.17
CA ALA A 97 -10.18 0.99 -20.88
C ALA A 97 -10.25 -0.34 -20.09
N VAL A 98 -10.20 -0.31 -18.75
CA VAL A 98 -10.18 -1.55 -17.93
C VAL A 98 -11.57 -2.02 -17.51
N GLN A 99 -12.57 -1.13 -17.41
CA GLN A 99 -13.93 -1.47 -17.02
C GLN A 99 -14.56 -2.64 -17.81
N PRO A 100 -14.43 -2.73 -19.16
CA PRO A 100 -15.03 -3.80 -19.94
C PRO A 100 -14.54 -5.21 -19.58
N PHE A 101 -13.37 -5.34 -18.98
CA PHE A 101 -12.81 -6.64 -18.59
C PHE A 101 -13.46 -7.21 -17.32
N GLY A 102 -14.28 -6.46 -16.63
CA GLY A 102 -15.08 -6.92 -15.49
C GLY A 102 -14.25 -7.42 -14.28
N GLY A 103 -13.04 -6.94 -14.11
CA GLY A 103 -12.18 -7.25 -12.97
C GLY A 103 -12.57 -6.49 -11.69
N VAL A 104 -11.75 -6.65 -10.65
CA VAL A 104 -11.83 -5.80 -9.45
C VAL A 104 -11.04 -4.53 -9.74
N ILE A 105 -11.72 -3.40 -9.75
CA ILE A 105 -11.10 -2.10 -9.97
C ILE A 105 -11.06 -1.34 -8.64
N GLY A 106 -9.89 -0.79 -8.32
CA GLY A 106 -9.70 0.11 -7.20
C GLY A 106 -8.93 1.34 -7.65
N VAL A 107 -9.43 2.52 -7.32
CA VAL A 107 -8.77 3.80 -7.56
C VAL A 107 -8.30 4.36 -6.22
N PHE A 108 -7.08 4.84 -6.17
CA PHE A 108 -6.52 5.43 -4.97
C PHE A 108 -6.46 6.95 -5.11
N ILE A 109 -7.19 7.65 -4.24
CA ILE A 109 -7.24 9.11 -4.18
C ILE A 109 -6.86 9.52 -2.75
N ASP A 110 -5.82 10.31 -2.60
CA ASP A 110 -5.32 10.83 -1.32
C ASP A 110 -5.13 9.76 -0.22
N GLY A 111 -4.69 8.57 -0.62
CA GLY A 111 -4.44 7.46 0.31
C GLY A 111 -5.65 6.60 0.65
N ALA A 112 -6.85 6.94 0.15
CA ALA A 112 -8.05 6.13 0.27
C ALA A 112 -8.29 5.31 -1.00
N CYS A 113 -8.81 4.08 -0.84
CA CYS A 113 -9.19 3.21 -1.95
C CYS A 113 -10.68 3.35 -2.24
N TYR A 114 -11.03 3.63 -3.49
CA TYR A 114 -12.40 3.71 -3.99
C TYR A 114 -12.69 2.56 -4.96
N GLY A 115 -13.87 2.01 -4.90
CA GLY A 115 -14.32 0.95 -5.81
C GLY A 115 -15.83 1.01 -6.05
N ASP A 116 -16.27 0.53 -7.21
CA ASP A 116 -17.70 0.38 -7.48
C ASP A 116 -18.33 -0.79 -6.70
N PRO A 117 -19.67 -0.87 -6.60
CA PRO A 117 -20.35 -1.95 -5.89
C PRO A 117 -20.05 -3.34 -6.44
N ALA A 118 -19.84 -3.49 -7.75
CA ALA A 118 -19.52 -4.77 -8.38
C ALA A 118 -18.11 -5.23 -7.99
N SER A 119 -17.13 -4.33 -8.00
CA SER A 119 -15.77 -4.59 -7.51
C SER A 119 -15.76 -4.94 -6.03
N ALA A 120 -16.56 -4.24 -5.22
CA ALA A 120 -16.68 -4.51 -3.78
C ALA A 120 -17.24 -5.93 -3.53
N ALA A 121 -18.35 -6.30 -4.20
CA ALA A 121 -18.96 -7.61 -4.09
C ALA A 121 -17.99 -8.74 -4.53
N ARG A 122 -17.22 -8.53 -5.59
CA ARG A 122 -16.22 -9.51 -6.05
C ARG A 122 -15.10 -9.70 -5.03
N VAL A 123 -14.57 -8.62 -4.48
CA VAL A 123 -13.55 -8.70 -3.42
C VAL A 123 -14.10 -9.46 -2.22
N GLU A 124 -15.30 -9.15 -1.78
CA GLU A 124 -15.91 -9.85 -0.63
C GLU A 124 -16.13 -11.33 -0.88
N SER A 125 -16.48 -11.74 -2.11
CA SER A 125 -16.69 -13.14 -2.46
C SER A 125 -15.40 -13.96 -2.61
N THR A 126 -14.27 -13.31 -2.87
CA THR A 126 -12.98 -13.97 -3.12
C THR A 126 -11.98 -13.78 -1.97
N CYS A 127 -12.22 -12.82 -1.10
CA CYS A 127 -11.32 -12.49 0.02
C CYS A 127 -11.45 -13.56 1.13
N PRO A 128 -10.32 -14.02 1.68
CA PRO A 128 -10.35 -14.86 2.88
C PRO A 128 -11.13 -14.19 4.01
N PRO A 129 -11.98 -14.93 4.76
CA PRO A 129 -12.81 -14.35 5.82
C PRO A 129 -12.04 -13.52 6.85
N ALA A 130 -10.82 -13.93 7.17
CA ALA A 130 -9.95 -13.23 8.12
C ALA A 130 -9.54 -11.82 7.65
N LEU A 131 -9.53 -11.55 6.35
CA LEU A 131 -9.14 -10.26 5.77
C LEU A 131 -10.34 -9.35 5.45
N LEU A 132 -11.57 -9.86 5.47
CA LEU A 132 -12.78 -9.08 5.16
C LEU A 132 -12.94 -7.81 6.00
N PRO A 133 -12.72 -7.81 7.33
CA PRO A 133 -12.83 -6.59 8.13
C PRO A 133 -11.84 -5.51 7.66
N TYR A 134 -10.61 -5.89 7.35
CA TYR A 134 -9.60 -4.97 6.82
C TYR A 134 -10.01 -4.41 5.45
N VAL A 135 -10.44 -5.27 4.54
CA VAL A 135 -10.87 -4.86 3.19
C VAL A 135 -12.03 -3.87 3.24
N ARG A 136 -13.03 -4.14 4.09
CA ARG A 136 -14.18 -3.24 4.28
C ARG A 136 -13.79 -1.89 4.87
N ALA A 137 -12.88 -1.91 5.85
CA ALA A 137 -12.41 -0.68 6.49
C ALA A 137 -11.51 0.18 5.57
N SER A 138 -10.81 -0.43 4.62
CA SER A 138 -9.85 0.24 3.74
C SER A 138 -10.41 0.70 2.41
N ARG A 139 -11.69 0.39 2.09
CA ARG A 139 -12.30 0.70 0.79
C ARG A 139 -13.58 1.49 0.95
N HIS A 140 -13.69 2.58 0.17
CA HIS A 140 -14.93 3.33 0.00
C HIS A 140 -15.67 2.82 -1.24
N VAL A 141 -16.95 2.48 -1.08
CA VAL A 141 -17.80 2.07 -2.19
C VAL A 141 -18.52 3.30 -2.74
N VAL A 142 -18.35 3.55 -4.03
CA VAL A 142 -18.96 4.69 -4.73
C VAL A 142 -19.76 4.20 -5.93
N PRO A 143 -20.95 4.75 -6.18
CA PRO A 143 -21.80 4.29 -7.28
C PRO A 143 -21.24 4.63 -8.67
N ASP A 144 -20.43 5.68 -8.76
CA ASP A 144 -19.86 6.20 -10.01
C ASP A 144 -18.36 6.46 -9.84
N MET A 145 -17.55 5.53 -10.34
CA MET A 145 -16.08 5.64 -10.28
C MET A 145 -15.53 6.81 -11.13
N PRO A 146 -16.02 7.07 -12.37
CA PRO A 146 -15.62 8.24 -13.15
C PRO A 146 -15.83 9.57 -12.42
N ALA A 147 -16.93 9.72 -11.68
CA ALA A 147 -17.22 10.94 -10.94
C ALA A 147 -16.24 11.19 -9.77
N CYS A 148 -15.58 10.15 -9.26
CA CYS A 148 -14.55 10.29 -8.21
C CYS A 148 -13.23 10.83 -8.75
N LEU A 149 -13.03 10.83 -10.08
CA LEU A 149 -11.82 11.30 -10.76
C LEU A 149 -11.98 12.71 -11.33
N ALA A 150 -13.11 13.36 -11.09
CA ALA A 150 -13.41 14.74 -11.50
C ALA A 150 -13.24 15.70 -10.32
#